data_a9e718963c58775508381f12203f4af1
#
_entry.id   a9e718963c58775508381f12203f4af1
#
_cell.length_a   1.000
_cell.length_b   1.000
_cell.length_c   1.000
_cell.angle_alpha   90.00
_cell.angle_beta   90.00
_cell.angle_gamma   90.00
#
_symmetry.space_group_name_H-M   'P 1'
#
loop_
_entity.id
_entity.type
_entity.pdbx_description
1 polymer ?
#
loop_
_entity_poly.entity_id
_entity_poly.type
_entity_poly.pdbx_seq_one_letter_code
_entity_poly.pdbx_strand_id
1 'polypeptide(L)'
;MILRFMATGLLCLGVVQLAQLPWGGPSPQAWLRLSWRTVGEKVRVPKAQDPNLPAHMRLPEAQAFETYLRPCRLQLLGDGQARIQRRVVAPGFRHDRPLSVFEEVALAPGKHRLEVRFAPEKVPGAPDPAGSQPGIYELELQAGSIALIG
;
A
#
# COMPACT_ATOMS: atom_id res chain seq x y z
N MET A 1 46.37 -41.55 -4.64
CA MET A 1 46.31 -40.05 -4.73
C MET A 1 45.37 -39.59 -5.86
N ILE A 2 45.41 -40.17 -7.02
CA ILE A 2 44.63 -39.83 -8.24
C ILE A 2 43.12 -39.90 -7.97
N LEU A 3 42.63 -40.91 -7.28
CA LEU A 3 41.20 -41.14 -7.01
C LEU A 3 40.55 -39.97 -6.19
N ARG A 4 41.31 -39.34 -5.27
CA ARG A 4 40.80 -38.22 -4.47
C ARG A 4 40.66 -36.94 -5.32
N PHE A 5 41.57 -36.70 -6.26
CA PHE A 5 41.45 -35.57 -7.17
C PHE A 5 40.31 -35.71 -8.16
N MET A 6 40.03 -36.91 -8.62
CA MET A 6 38.89 -37.19 -9.49
C MET A 6 37.56 -36.97 -8.76
N ALA A 7 37.41 -37.41 -7.51
CA ALA A 7 36.24 -37.21 -6.71
C ALA A 7 35.95 -35.73 -6.45
N THR A 8 37.00 -34.96 -6.12
CA THR A 8 36.88 -33.49 -5.89
C THR A 8 36.50 -32.76 -7.17
N GLY A 9 37.10 -33.12 -8.30
CA GLY A 9 36.77 -32.53 -9.61
C GLY A 9 35.32 -32.78 -10.01
N LEU A 10 34.79 -34.02 -9.78
CA LEU A 10 33.41 -34.36 -10.08
C LEU A 10 32.42 -33.61 -9.18
N LEU A 11 32.77 -33.41 -7.92
CA LEU A 11 31.95 -32.67 -6.96
C LEU A 11 31.90 -31.17 -7.31
N CYS A 12 33.03 -30.58 -7.69
CA CYS A 12 33.08 -29.19 -8.16
C CYS A 12 32.25 -28.98 -9.43
N LEU A 13 32.32 -29.92 -10.36
CA LEU A 13 31.56 -29.86 -11.62
C LEU A 13 30.06 -29.97 -11.35
N GLY A 14 29.66 -30.83 -10.41
CA GLY A 14 28.27 -30.96 -9.94
C GLY A 14 27.74 -29.68 -9.30
N VAL A 15 28.53 -28.99 -8.48
CA VAL A 15 28.15 -27.72 -7.85
C VAL A 15 28.01 -26.61 -8.89
N VAL A 16 28.90 -26.53 -9.87
CA VAL A 16 28.83 -25.55 -10.97
C VAL A 16 27.57 -25.79 -11.82
N GLN A 17 27.25 -27.04 -12.11
CA GLN A 17 26.00 -27.36 -12.85
C GLN A 17 24.75 -27.03 -12.05
N LEU A 18 24.74 -27.29 -10.74
CA LEU A 18 23.65 -26.90 -9.84
C LEU A 18 23.49 -25.37 -9.75
N ALA A 19 24.58 -24.62 -9.77
CA ALA A 19 24.54 -23.15 -9.74
C ALA A 19 24.02 -22.55 -11.05
N GLN A 20 24.07 -23.28 -12.16
CA GLN A 20 23.55 -22.85 -13.46
C GLN A 20 22.07 -23.25 -13.66
N LEU A 21 21.52 -24.09 -12.79
CA LEU A 21 20.07 -24.33 -12.83
C LEU A 21 19.36 -23.02 -12.52
N PRO A 22 18.39 -22.61 -13.36
CA PRO A 22 17.57 -21.44 -13.07
C PRO A 22 16.74 -21.72 -11.80
N TRP A 23 17.26 -21.30 -10.68
CA TRP A 23 16.55 -21.37 -9.40
C TRP A 23 15.41 -20.36 -9.42
N GLY A 24 14.24 -20.81 -9.73
CA GLY A 24 13.07 -20.00 -9.99
C GLY A 24 12.96 -19.67 -11.47
N GLY A 25 12.16 -20.45 -12.21
CA GLY A 25 11.69 -20.05 -13.53
C GLY A 25 11.04 -18.66 -13.45
N PRO A 26 10.96 -17.92 -14.55
CA PRO A 26 10.27 -16.65 -14.58
C PRO A 26 8.90 -16.84 -13.94
N SER A 27 8.61 -16.04 -12.93
CA SER A 27 7.28 -16.06 -12.30
C SER A 27 6.24 -15.92 -13.42
N PRO A 28 5.26 -16.83 -13.54
CA PRO A 28 4.22 -16.70 -14.55
C PRO A 28 3.33 -15.47 -14.28
N GLN A 29 3.55 -14.78 -13.17
CA GLN A 29 2.80 -13.61 -12.75
C GLN A 29 3.61 -12.34 -12.96
N ALA A 30 2.91 -11.27 -13.29
CA ALA A 30 3.43 -9.93 -13.22
C ALA A 30 3.01 -9.30 -11.89
N TRP A 31 3.73 -8.28 -11.46
CA TRP A 31 3.44 -7.57 -10.22
C TRP A 31 3.11 -6.11 -10.50
N LEU A 32 2.05 -5.65 -9.91
CA LEU A 32 1.72 -4.24 -9.84
C LEU A 32 2.07 -3.72 -8.44
N ARG A 33 2.91 -2.69 -8.39
CA ARG A 33 3.26 -2.01 -7.15
C ARG A 33 2.69 -0.59 -7.15
N LEU A 34 1.88 -0.28 -6.15
CA LEU A 34 1.40 1.06 -5.86
C LEU A 34 2.26 1.66 -4.77
N SER A 35 2.91 2.79 -5.02
CA SER A 35 3.81 3.41 -4.04
C SER A 35 3.81 4.93 -4.19
N TRP A 36 3.16 5.62 -3.26
CA TRP A 36 3.24 7.08 -3.18
C TRP A 36 3.05 7.58 -1.75
N ARG A 37 3.38 8.84 -1.57
CA ARG A 37 3.20 9.55 -0.32
C ARG A 37 2.46 10.86 -0.59
N THR A 38 1.45 11.16 0.24
CA THR A 38 0.66 12.38 0.09
C THR A 38 0.39 13.04 1.43
N VAL A 39 0.24 14.35 1.41
CA VAL A 39 -0.22 15.11 2.57
C VAL A 39 -1.74 15.11 2.54
N GLY A 40 -2.35 14.46 3.54
CA GLY A 40 -3.80 14.43 3.67
C GLY A 40 -4.37 15.77 4.16
N GLU A 41 -5.69 15.91 4.03
CA GLU A 41 -6.44 17.03 4.60
C GLU A 41 -6.46 16.93 6.14
N LYS A 42 -6.16 18.05 6.83
CA LYS A 42 -6.30 18.12 8.28
C LYS A 42 -7.75 18.35 8.65
N VAL A 43 -8.27 17.52 9.53
CA VAL A 43 -9.61 17.66 10.09
C VAL A 43 -9.53 17.97 11.58
N ARG A 44 -10.43 18.82 12.05
CA ARG A 44 -10.59 19.17 13.46
C ARG A 44 -11.95 18.65 13.90
N VAL A 45 -11.94 17.75 14.86
CA VAL A 45 -13.15 17.08 15.34
C VAL A 45 -13.30 17.34 16.83
N PRO A 46 -14.52 17.62 17.32
CA PRO A 46 -14.76 17.73 18.75
C PRO A 46 -14.41 16.42 19.46
N LYS A 47 -13.70 16.51 20.58
CA LYS A 47 -13.51 15.36 21.46
C LYS A 47 -14.82 15.03 22.15
N ALA A 48 -15.15 13.75 22.22
CA ALA A 48 -16.27 13.32 23.03
C ALA A 48 -16.03 13.69 24.49
N GLN A 49 -16.88 14.52 25.05
CA GLN A 49 -16.91 14.84 26.47
C GLN A 49 -18.20 14.30 27.06
N ASP A 50 -18.10 13.77 28.27
CA ASP A 50 -19.31 13.41 29.02
C ASP A 50 -20.11 14.69 29.34
N PRO A 51 -21.37 14.79 28.85
CA PRO A 51 -22.20 15.98 29.11
C PRO A 51 -22.47 16.22 30.60
N ASN A 52 -22.35 15.18 31.42
CA ASN A 52 -22.60 15.23 32.86
C ASN A 52 -21.39 15.69 33.69
N LEU A 53 -20.22 15.95 33.07
CA LEU A 53 -19.05 16.43 33.76
C LEU A 53 -19.30 17.84 34.35
N PRO A 54 -18.95 18.08 35.63
CA PRO A 54 -18.96 19.41 36.23
C PRO A 54 -18.14 20.41 35.40
N ALA A 55 -18.55 21.67 35.41
CA ALA A 55 -17.94 22.70 34.56
C ALA A 55 -16.41 22.82 34.73
N HIS A 56 -15.91 22.61 35.97
CA HIS A 56 -14.47 22.67 36.28
C HIS A 56 -13.67 21.45 35.77
N MET A 57 -14.35 20.36 35.40
CA MET A 57 -13.74 19.15 34.82
C MET A 57 -13.84 19.10 33.29
N ARG A 58 -14.56 20.05 32.69
CA ARG A 58 -14.67 20.13 31.24
C ARG A 58 -13.35 20.62 30.63
N LEU A 59 -12.97 20.05 29.52
CA LEU A 59 -11.76 20.51 28.81
C LEU A 59 -11.95 21.96 28.35
N PRO A 60 -10.92 22.80 28.49
CA PRO A 60 -10.92 24.14 27.92
C PRO A 60 -11.20 24.05 26.42
N GLU A 61 -11.85 25.06 25.83
CA GLU A 61 -12.23 25.10 24.43
C GLU A 61 -11.06 24.78 23.46
N ALA A 62 -9.86 25.26 23.79
CA ALA A 62 -8.63 24.98 23.04
C ALA A 62 -8.26 23.48 23.03
N GLN A 63 -8.65 22.71 24.03
CA GLN A 63 -8.37 21.28 24.17
C GLN A 63 -9.56 20.38 23.80
N ALA A 64 -10.72 21.01 23.57
CA ALA A 64 -11.96 20.31 23.24
C ALA A 64 -11.97 19.69 21.83
N PHE A 65 -10.95 19.94 21.05
CA PHE A 65 -10.83 19.43 19.69
C PHE A 65 -9.60 18.56 19.50
N GLU A 66 -9.70 17.60 18.63
CA GLU A 66 -8.60 16.79 18.13
C GLU A 66 -8.35 17.11 16.66
N THR A 67 -7.08 17.25 16.29
CA THR A 67 -6.68 17.52 14.91
C THR A 67 -5.84 16.38 14.41
N TYR A 68 -6.25 15.76 13.31
CA TYR A 68 -5.54 14.68 12.65
C TYR A 68 -5.73 14.73 11.13
N LEU A 69 -4.93 13.96 10.39
CA LEU A 69 -5.11 13.84 8.95
C LEU A 69 -6.29 12.91 8.65
N ARG A 70 -7.16 13.36 7.76
CA ARG A 70 -8.33 12.60 7.31
C ARG A 70 -7.92 11.25 6.75
N PRO A 71 -8.52 10.15 7.23
CA PRO A 71 -8.30 8.83 6.63
C PRO A 71 -8.76 8.81 5.17
N CYS A 72 -8.07 8.01 4.36
CA CYS A 72 -8.44 7.81 2.96
C CYS A 72 -8.76 6.33 2.70
N ARG A 73 -9.61 6.09 1.72
CA ARG A 73 -9.89 4.75 1.21
C ARG A 73 -9.18 4.55 -0.11
N LEU A 74 -8.32 3.55 -0.16
CA LEU A 74 -7.70 3.06 -1.37
C LEU A 74 -8.53 1.93 -1.95
N GLN A 75 -8.87 2.03 -3.23
CA GLN A 75 -9.47 0.96 -4.01
C GLN A 75 -8.70 0.80 -5.31
N LEU A 76 -8.33 -0.42 -5.63
CA LEU A 76 -7.79 -0.81 -6.93
C LEU A 76 -8.77 -1.78 -7.58
N LEU A 77 -9.26 -1.39 -8.75
CA LEU A 77 -10.01 -2.27 -9.62
C LEU A 77 -9.11 -2.67 -10.80
N GLY A 78 -9.02 -3.95 -11.06
CA GLY A 78 -8.34 -4.49 -12.24
C GLY A 78 -9.35 -5.22 -13.11
N ASP A 79 -9.52 -4.76 -14.35
CA ASP A 79 -10.48 -5.31 -15.30
C ASP A 79 -11.91 -5.37 -14.77
N GLY A 80 -12.32 -4.33 -14.02
CA GLY A 80 -13.62 -4.22 -13.38
C GLY A 80 -13.80 -4.99 -12.07
N GLN A 81 -12.80 -5.73 -11.61
CA GLN A 81 -12.82 -6.47 -10.35
C GLN A 81 -12.02 -5.76 -9.26
N ALA A 82 -12.56 -5.70 -8.05
CA ALA A 82 -11.84 -5.17 -6.91
C ALA A 82 -10.66 -6.08 -6.54
N ARG A 83 -9.45 -5.55 -6.59
CA ARG A 83 -8.21 -6.24 -6.22
C ARG A 83 -7.72 -5.83 -4.85
N ILE A 84 -7.83 -4.54 -4.53
CA ILE A 84 -7.50 -3.98 -3.21
C ILE A 84 -8.64 -3.11 -2.75
N GLN A 85 -8.95 -3.21 -1.48
CA GLN A 85 -9.79 -2.26 -0.76
C GLN A 85 -9.23 -2.08 0.64
N ARG A 86 -8.66 -0.92 0.90
CA ARG A 86 -7.97 -0.66 2.17
C ARG A 86 -8.22 0.75 2.68
N ARG A 87 -8.32 0.87 3.98
CA ARG A 87 -8.32 2.15 4.67
C ARG A 87 -6.88 2.56 4.98
N VAL A 88 -6.49 3.76 4.56
CA VAL A 88 -5.17 4.34 4.78
C VAL A 88 -5.30 5.43 5.84
N VAL A 89 -4.60 5.26 6.95
CA VAL A 89 -4.60 6.17 8.09
C VAL A 89 -3.20 6.75 8.23
N ALA A 90 -3.13 8.01 8.62
CA ALA A 90 -1.86 8.66 8.88
C ALA A 90 -1.12 7.96 10.03
N PRO A 91 0.16 7.62 9.87
CA PRO A 91 0.95 7.01 10.91
C PRO A 91 1.30 8.00 12.03
N GLY A 92 1.70 7.45 13.18
CA GLY A 92 2.07 8.23 14.36
C GLY A 92 0.94 8.35 15.38
N PHE A 93 1.30 8.68 16.62
CA PHE A 93 0.36 8.77 17.74
C PHE A 93 -0.72 9.84 17.53
N ARG A 94 -0.38 10.93 16.85
CA ARG A 94 -1.32 12.04 16.55
C ARG A 94 -1.96 11.93 15.17
N HIS A 95 -1.66 10.87 14.41
CA HIS A 95 -2.15 10.71 13.04
C HIS A 95 -1.92 11.96 12.17
N ASP A 96 -0.75 12.58 12.30
CA ASP A 96 -0.37 13.86 11.69
C ASP A 96 0.73 13.73 10.63
N ARG A 97 1.29 12.52 10.46
CA ARG A 97 2.32 12.25 9.45
C ARG A 97 1.69 11.99 8.09
N PRO A 98 2.39 12.31 6.99
CA PRO A 98 1.88 12.05 5.64
C PRO A 98 1.38 10.62 5.45
N LEU A 99 0.29 10.49 4.70
CA LEU A 99 -0.26 9.21 4.28
C LEU A 99 0.72 8.53 3.32
N SER A 100 1.00 7.27 3.55
CA SER A 100 1.84 6.45 2.68
C SER A 100 1.04 5.27 2.17
N VAL A 101 1.08 5.05 0.87
CA VAL A 101 0.51 3.89 0.20
C VAL A 101 1.65 3.03 -0.30
N PHE A 102 1.61 1.76 0.06
CA PHE A 102 2.49 0.74 -0.49
C PHE A 102 1.70 -0.56 -0.56
N GLU A 103 1.38 -0.98 -1.77
CA GLU A 103 0.62 -2.20 -2.02
C GLU A 103 1.20 -2.94 -3.22
N GLU A 104 1.18 -4.26 -3.14
CA GLU A 104 1.62 -5.12 -4.23
C GLU A 104 0.50 -6.10 -4.61
N VAL A 105 0.26 -6.23 -5.89
CA VAL A 105 -0.76 -7.14 -6.43
C VAL A 105 -0.17 -7.97 -7.55
N ALA A 106 -0.35 -9.27 -7.46
CA ALA A 106 -0.03 -10.17 -8.55
C ALA A 106 -1.16 -10.11 -9.60
N LEU A 107 -0.76 -9.95 -10.86
CA LEU A 107 -1.64 -9.94 -12.02
C LEU A 107 -1.15 -10.95 -13.05
N ALA A 108 -2.04 -11.45 -13.89
CA ALA A 108 -1.64 -12.25 -15.03
C ALA A 108 -0.85 -11.38 -16.03
N PRO A 109 0.07 -11.94 -16.81
CA PRO A 109 0.64 -11.22 -17.95
C PRO A 109 -0.44 -10.86 -18.96
N GLY A 110 -0.31 -9.70 -19.61
CA GLY A 110 -1.25 -9.24 -20.61
C GLY A 110 -1.65 -7.79 -20.44
N LYS A 111 -2.68 -7.38 -21.17
CA LYS A 111 -3.24 -6.03 -21.09
C LYS A 111 -4.26 -5.94 -19.98
N HIS A 112 -4.10 -4.92 -19.13
CA HIS A 112 -4.97 -4.66 -18.01
C HIS A 112 -5.43 -3.21 -18.02
N ARG A 113 -6.70 -3.02 -17.67
CA ARG A 113 -7.26 -1.70 -17.37
C ARG A 113 -7.41 -1.60 -15.85
N LEU A 114 -6.62 -0.71 -15.26
CA LEU A 114 -6.57 -0.50 -13.84
C LEU A 114 -7.24 0.82 -13.49
N GLU A 115 -8.07 0.81 -12.46
CA GLU A 115 -8.66 2.01 -11.90
C GLU A 115 -8.25 2.13 -10.44
N VAL A 116 -7.50 3.19 -10.12
CA VAL A 116 -7.06 3.50 -8.76
C VAL A 116 -7.91 4.62 -8.22
N ARG A 117 -8.61 4.36 -7.13
CA ARG A 117 -9.39 5.36 -6.38
C ARG A 117 -8.76 5.58 -5.03
N PHE A 118 -8.35 6.81 -4.77
CA PHE A 118 -7.85 7.22 -3.45
C PHE A 118 -8.67 8.40 -2.97
N ALA A 119 -9.66 8.12 -2.12
CA ALA A 119 -10.65 9.08 -1.71
C ALA A 119 -10.64 9.31 -0.20
N PRO A 120 -10.72 10.57 0.26
CA PRO A 120 -10.85 10.88 1.68
C PRO A 120 -12.19 10.38 2.23
N GLU A 121 -12.18 9.84 3.44
CA GLU A 121 -13.37 9.34 4.10
C GLU A 121 -14.19 10.47 4.75
N LYS A 122 -15.51 10.30 4.81
CA LYS A 122 -16.37 11.15 5.63
C LYS A 122 -16.06 10.92 7.11
N VAL A 123 -15.80 12.00 7.82
CA VAL A 123 -15.55 11.98 9.26
C VAL A 123 -16.68 12.73 9.95
N PRO A 124 -17.37 12.10 10.93
CA PRO A 124 -18.42 12.77 11.69
C PRO A 124 -17.89 14.03 12.37
N GLY A 125 -18.63 15.14 12.26
CA GLY A 125 -18.24 16.42 12.85
C GLY A 125 -17.18 17.23 12.08
N ALA A 126 -16.72 16.73 10.94
CA ALA A 126 -15.85 17.45 10.00
C ALA A 126 -16.59 17.81 8.71
N PRO A 127 -16.16 18.85 7.99
CA PRO A 127 -16.71 19.16 6.65
C PRO A 127 -16.62 17.97 5.70
N ASP A 128 -17.51 17.91 4.73
CA ASP A 128 -17.45 16.88 3.69
C ASP A 128 -16.12 16.99 2.90
N PRO A 129 -15.50 15.85 2.58
CA PRO A 129 -14.24 15.87 1.84
C PRO A 129 -14.45 16.36 0.39
N ALA A 130 -13.42 16.97 -0.17
CA ALA A 130 -13.37 17.22 -1.61
C ALA A 130 -13.44 15.90 -2.37
N GLY A 131 -14.19 15.89 -3.47
CA GLY A 131 -14.26 14.71 -4.34
C GLY A 131 -12.88 14.39 -4.92
N SER A 132 -12.57 13.11 -5.05
CA SER A 132 -11.36 12.67 -5.78
C SER A 132 -11.77 11.99 -7.08
N GLN A 133 -10.99 12.26 -8.14
CA GLN A 133 -11.17 11.56 -9.41
C GLN A 133 -10.36 10.27 -9.41
N PRO A 134 -10.87 9.19 -10.03
CA PRO A 134 -10.11 7.96 -10.20
C PRO A 134 -8.98 8.16 -11.21
N GLY A 135 -7.82 7.60 -10.94
CA GLY A 135 -6.76 7.42 -11.93
C GLY A 135 -7.05 6.17 -12.76
N ILE A 136 -7.09 6.30 -14.09
CA ILE A 136 -7.27 5.19 -15.01
C ILE A 136 -5.94 4.92 -15.71
N TYR A 137 -5.48 3.69 -15.68
CA TYR A 137 -4.21 3.25 -16.28
C TYR A 137 -4.46 2.05 -17.18
N GLU A 138 -3.89 2.09 -18.37
CA GLU A 138 -3.85 0.95 -19.27
C GLU A 138 -2.41 0.45 -19.34
N LEU A 139 -2.17 -0.76 -18.91
CA LEU A 139 -0.84 -1.34 -18.79
C LEU A 139 -0.79 -2.68 -19.54
N GLU A 140 0.34 -2.94 -20.16
CA GLU A 140 0.67 -4.25 -20.72
C GLU A 140 1.78 -4.87 -19.87
N LEU A 141 1.44 -5.91 -19.14
CA LEU A 141 2.33 -6.58 -18.19
C LEU A 141 2.95 -7.81 -18.82
N GLN A 142 4.27 -7.95 -18.69
CA GLN A 142 5.01 -9.13 -19.10
C GLN A 142 5.21 -10.08 -17.91
N ALA A 143 5.32 -11.36 -18.16
CA ALA A 143 5.63 -12.36 -17.14
C ALA A 143 6.92 -12.00 -16.40
N GLY A 144 6.89 -12.01 -15.07
CA GLY A 144 8.02 -11.64 -14.21
C GLY A 144 8.32 -10.15 -14.12
N SER A 145 7.56 -9.28 -14.80
CA SER A 145 7.74 -7.83 -14.72
C SER A 145 7.09 -7.22 -13.48
N ILE A 146 7.59 -6.03 -13.08
CA ILE A 146 7.00 -5.20 -12.03
C ILE A 146 6.61 -3.86 -12.67
N ALA A 147 5.33 -3.52 -12.63
CA ALA A 147 4.84 -2.20 -12.99
C ALA A 147 4.68 -1.34 -11.73
N LEU A 148 5.10 -0.08 -11.79
CA LEU A 148 5.02 0.88 -10.70
C LEU A 148 4.03 1.99 -11.05
N ILE A 149 3.12 2.29 -10.13
CA ILE A 149 2.25 3.46 -10.15
C ILE A 149 2.56 4.30 -8.90
N GLY A 150 2.94 5.57 -9.10
CA GLY A 150 3.33 6.49 -8.04
C GLY A 150 2.89 7.92 -8.28
#